data_76f7b33485a3fc4dd04717475e7d2a7a
#
_entry.id   76f7b33485a3fc4dd04717475e7d2a7a
#
_cell.length_a   1.000
_cell.length_b   1.000
_cell.length_c   1.000
_cell.angle_alpha   90.00
_cell.angle_beta   90.00
_cell.angle_gamma   90.00
#
_symmetry.space_group_name_H-M   'P 1'
#
loop_
_entity.id
_entity.type
_entity.pdbx_description
1 polymer ?
#
loop_
_entity_poly.entity_id
_entity_poly.type
_entity_poly.pdbx_seq_one_letter_code
_entity_poly.pdbx_strand_id
1 'polypeptide(L)'
;MPHVIIYSDGSYKKTYGSGGWSCLLSCGPYWKLIAAGEREITVNRAELTAVLKALEQLTCPCSVDVFSDSMYTVNCINKWIKIWEQNNWMSQANEPVANQDLLFKIRDNMYKHQVKAHWVKSHTNRKTVQYLGNAVVDAFAQMGSIGKF
;
A
#
# COMPACT_ATOMS: atom_id res chain seq x y z
N MET A 1 -12.75 7.51 -17.47
CA MET A 1 -12.22 7.31 -16.11
C MET A 1 -10.70 7.30 -16.19
N PRO A 2 -10.02 8.16 -15.47
CA PRO A 2 -8.55 8.17 -15.50
C PRO A 2 -7.97 6.83 -15.02
N HIS A 3 -6.84 6.44 -15.59
CA HIS A 3 -6.10 5.27 -15.15
C HIS A 3 -4.88 5.71 -14.34
N VAL A 4 -4.78 5.23 -13.11
CA VAL A 4 -3.70 5.58 -12.19
C VAL A 4 -2.94 4.31 -11.82
N ILE A 5 -1.62 4.41 -11.84
CA ILE A 5 -0.74 3.34 -11.37
C ILE A 5 -0.16 3.80 -10.04
N ILE A 6 -0.23 2.93 -9.03
CA ILE A 6 0.30 3.17 -7.70
C ILE A 6 1.36 2.13 -7.40
N TYR A 7 2.54 2.59 -6.98
CA TYR A 7 3.57 1.75 -6.38
C TYR A 7 3.58 2.07 -4.89
N SER A 8 3.58 1.04 -4.04
CA SER A 8 3.52 1.25 -2.59
C SER A 8 4.50 0.32 -1.88
N ASP A 9 5.07 0.79 -0.77
CA ASP A 9 5.95 -0.02 0.07
C ASP A 9 5.92 0.46 1.51
N GLY A 10 6.19 -0.46 2.43
CA GLY A 10 6.34 -0.19 3.85
C GLY A 10 7.59 -0.87 4.39
N SER A 11 8.19 -0.28 5.40
CA SER A 11 9.43 -0.77 6.00
C SER A 11 9.37 -0.56 7.52
N TYR A 12 10.09 -1.38 8.25
CA TYR A 12 10.25 -1.24 9.69
C TYR A 12 11.69 -1.57 10.08
N LYS A 13 12.28 -0.73 10.92
CA LYS A 13 13.62 -0.96 11.46
C LYS A 13 13.53 -1.08 12.97
N LYS A 14 13.66 -2.30 13.47
CA LYS A 14 13.58 -2.60 14.90
C LYS A 14 14.59 -1.78 15.72
N THR A 15 15.78 -1.57 15.18
CA THR A 15 16.86 -0.78 15.81
C THR A 15 16.41 0.64 16.15
N TYR A 16 15.59 1.24 15.30
CA TYR A 16 15.09 2.61 15.48
C TYR A 16 13.69 2.67 16.08
N GLY A 17 13.02 1.52 16.24
CA GLY A 17 11.64 1.45 16.71
C GLY A 17 10.67 2.21 15.83
N SER A 18 10.96 2.33 14.53
CA SER A 18 10.13 3.12 13.61
C SER A 18 9.96 2.43 12.28
N GLY A 19 8.83 2.73 11.64
CA GLY A 19 8.52 2.30 10.28
C GLY A 19 8.52 3.48 9.32
N GLY A 20 8.53 3.15 8.05
CA GLY A 20 8.37 4.11 6.97
C GLY A 20 7.47 3.56 5.91
N TRP A 21 6.84 4.44 5.17
CA TRP A 21 6.03 4.06 4.03
C TRP A 21 6.20 5.06 2.91
N SER A 22 5.98 4.61 1.68
CA SER A 22 5.99 5.50 0.53
C SER A 22 5.05 4.99 -0.54
N CYS A 23 4.57 5.91 -1.35
CA CYS A 23 3.80 5.58 -2.53
C CYS A 23 4.15 6.53 -3.67
N LEU A 24 4.15 5.98 -4.88
CA LEU A 24 4.39 6.72 -6.11
C LEU A 24 3.16 6.55 -6.99
N LEU A 25 2.52 7.66 -7.34
CA LEU A 25 1.36 7.66 -8.23
C LEU A 25 1.77 8.14 -9.61
N SER A 26 1.22 7.49 -10.63
CA SER A 26 1.45 7.84 -12.01
C SER A 26 0.12 7.92 -12.75
N CYS A 27 -0.11 9.04 -13.45
CA CYS A 27 -1.28 9.22 -14.29
C CYS A 27 -0.82 9.95 -15.56
N GLY A 28 -0.65 9.19 -16.67
CA GLY A 28 -0.05 9.73 -17.89
C GLY A 28 1.34 10.29 -17.61
N PRO A 29 1.61 11.57 -17.97
CA PRO A 29 2.91 12.19 -17.72
C PRO A 29 3.11 12.70 -16.29
N TYR A 30 2.09 12.60 -15.43
CA TYR A 30 2.13 13.16 -14.08
C TYR A 30 2.53 12.10 -13.05
N TRP A 31 3.44 12.48 -12.16
CA TRP A 31 3.95 11.62 -11.10
C TRP A 31 3.88 12.36 -9.77
N LYS A 32 3.56 11.62 -8.71
CA LYS A 32 3.57 12.16 -7.35
C LYS A 32 4.13 11.12 -6.39
N LEU A 33 5.14 11.52 -5.62
CA LEU A 33 5.76 10.69 -4.59
C LEU A 33 5.37 11.22 -3.23
N ILE A 34 4.92 10.33 -2.34
CA ILE A 34 4.61 10.65 -0.94
C ILE A 34 5.33 9.64 -0.07
N ALA A 35 5.98 10.12 0.98
CA ALA A 35 6.70 9.27 1.90
C ALA A 35 6.68 9.88 3.30
N ALA A 36 6.66 9.03 4.33
CA ALA A 36 6.72 9.47 5.72
C ALA A 36 7.25 8.34 6.62
N GLY A 37 7.70 8.72 7.81
CA GLY A 37 8.06 7.79 8.87
C GLY A 37 7.03 7.84 9.99
N GLU A 38 6.83 6.73 10.68
CA GLU A 38 5.97 6.64 11.86
C GLU A 38 6.63 5.77 12.92
N ARG A 39 6.52 6.19 14.18
CA ARG A 39 7.00 5.38 15.31
C ARG A 39 6.03 4.24 15.59
N GLU A 40 6.58 3.10 16.05
CA GLU A 40 5.81 1.96 16.55
C GLU A 40 4.78 1.41 15.57
N ILE A 41 5.04 1.55 14.25
CA ILE A 41 4.18 0.98 13.22
C ILE A 41 4.70 -0.40 12.82
N THR A 42 3.81 -1.37 12.62
CA THR A 42 4.19 -2.68 12.07
C THR A 42 4.43 -2.58 10.56
N VAL A 43 5.15 -3.56 10.00
CA VAL A 43 5.38 -3.60 8.54
C VAL A 43 4.04 -3.64 7.80
N ASN A 44 3.11 -4.49 8.23
CA ASN A 44 1.81 -4.60 7.57
C ASN A 44 1.03 -3.29 7.61
N ARG A 45 1.07 -2.57 8.74
CA ARG A 45 0.41 -1.26 8.83
C ARG A 45 1.09 -0.24 7.92
N ALA A 46 2.42 -0.24 7.84
CA ALA A 46 3.16 0.64 6.93
C ALA A 46 2.77 0.38 5.47
N GLU A 47 2.69 -0.90 5.08
CA GLU A 47 2.27 -1.29 3.73
C GLU A 47 0.86 -0.80 3.40
N LEU A 48 -0.09 -1.03 4.29
CA LEU A 48 -1.48 -0.59 4.10
C LEU A 48 -1.60 0.94 4.09
N THR A 49 -0.83 1.62 4.94
CA THR A 49 -0.82 3.08 4.99
C THR A 49 -0.36 3.68 3.67
N ALA A 50 0.67 3.10 3.05
CA ALA A 50 1.16 3.55 1.75
C ALA A 50 0.05 3.51 0.70
N VAL A 51 -0.69 2.40 0.63
CA VAL A 51 -1.81 2.26 -0.31
C VAL A 51 -2.91 3.27 0.00
N LEU A 52 -3.29 3.38 1.26
CA LEU A 52 -4.37 4.30 1.66
C LEU A 52 -4.03 5.75 1.31
N LYS A 53 -2.82 6.19 1.62
CA LYS A 53 -2.39 7.56 1.33
C LYS A 53 -2.37 7.84 -0.17
N ALA A 54 -2.02 6.85 -0.97
CA ALA A 54 -2.08 6.98 -2.43
C ALA A 54 -3.54 7.12 -2.90
N LEU A 55 -4.43 6.25 -2.46
CA LEU A 55 -5.83 6.30 -2.85
C LEU A 55 -6.49 7.60 -2.43
N GLU A 56 -6.12 8.16 -1.28
CA GLU A 56 -6.64 9.43 -0.79
C GLU A 56 -6.25 10.63 -1.65
N GLN A 57 -5.26 10.50 -2.52
CA GLN A 57 -4.87 11.57 -3.46
C GLN A 57 -5.84 11.70 -4.64
N LEU A 58 -6.66 10.70 -4.89
CA LEU A 58 -7.53 10.67 -6.06
C LEU A 58 -8.77 11.53 -5.82
N THR A 59 -9.06 12.44 -6.75
CA THR A 59 -10.14 13.42 -6.61
C THR A 59 -11.39 13.08 -7.42
N CYS A 60 -11.33 12.02 -8.22
CA CYS A 60 -12.46 11.54 -9.02
C CYS A 60 -12.36 10.02 -9.15
N PRO A 61 -13.44 9.33 -9.55
CA PRO A 61 -13.39 7.89 -9.80
C PRO A 61 -12.30 7.53 -10.81
N CYS A 62 -11.46 6.55 -10.46
CA CYS A 62 -10.33 6.12 -11.27
C CYS A 62 -10.30 4.60 -11.41
N SER A 63 -9.68 4.15 -12.50
CA SER A 63 -9.20 2.78 -12.62
C SER A 63 -7.79 2.75 -12.04
N VAL A 64 -7.52 1.89 -11.07
CA VAL A 64 -6.27 1.90 -10.31
C VAL A 64 -5.62 0.53 -10.32
N ASP A 65 -4.34 0.49 -10.71
CA ASP A 65 -3.50 -0.68 -10.53
C ASP A 65 -2.46 -0.38 -9.46
N VAL A 66 -2.45 -1.18 -8.38
CA VAL A 66 -1.50 -1.06 -7.27
C VAL A 66 -0.45 -2.15 -7.42
N PHE A 67 0.82 -1.76 -7.41
CA PHE A 67 1.96 -2.68 -7.42
C PHE A 67 2.63 -2.67 -6.07
N SER A 68 2.77 -3.84 -5.45
CA SER A 68 3.37 -4.00 -4.12
C SER A 68 4.16 -5.31 -4.07
N ASP A 69 5.26 -5.32 -3.32
CA ASP A 69 6.00 -6.55 -3.03
C ASP A 69 5.45 -7.30 -1.79
N SER A 70 4.42 -6.75 -1.15
CA SER A 70 3.75 -7.36 -0.01
C SER A 70 2.57 -8.22 -0.46
N MET A 71 2.69 -9.53 -0.32
CA MET A 71 1.58 -10.45 -0.60
C MET A 71 0.39 -10.18 0.32
N TYR A 72 0.64 -9.78 1.57
CA TYR A 72 -0.42 -9.39 2.49
C TYR A 72 -1.28 -8.27 1.91
N THR A 73 -0.64 -7.20 1.43
CA THR A 73 -1.32 -6.04 0.85
C THR A 73 -2.11 -6.43 -0.39
N VAL A 74 -1.48 -7.19 -1.29
CA VAL A 74 -2.12 -7.65 -2.53
C VAL A 74 -3.36 -8.51 -2.22
N ASN A 75 -3.24 -9.44 -1.28
CA ASN A 75 -4.35 -10.30 -0.90
C ASN A 75 -5.46 -9.53 -0.18
N CYS A 76 -5.11 -8.55 0.66
CA CYS A 76 -6.12 -7.68 1.28
C CYS A 76 -7.00 -7.01 0.22
N ILE A 77 -6.37 -6.39 -0.77
CA ILE A 77 -7.08 -5.65 -1.81
C ILE A 77 -7.90 -6.58 -2.70
N ASN A 78 -7.29 -7.67 -3.18
CA ASN A 78 -7.92 -8.52 -4.20
C ASN A 78 -8.93 -9.52 -3.63
N LYS A 79 -8.80 -9.91 -2.37
CA LYS A 79 -9.61 -11.00 -1.82
C LYS A 79 -10.14 -10.75 -0.42
N TRP A 80 -9.26 -10.46 0.54
CA TRP A 80 -9.57 -10.61 1.96
C TRP A 80 -10.52 -9.57 2.49
N ILE A 81 -10.43 -8.32 2.04
CA ILE A 81 -11.38 -7.27 2.46
C ILE A 81 -12.81 -7.69 2.18
N LYS A 82 -13.07 -8.23 0.99
CA LYS A 82 -14.40 -8.68 0.59
C LYS A 82 -14.88 -9.86 1.44
N ILE A 83 -13.99 -10.81 1.73
CA ILE A 83 -14.30 -11.96 2.58
C ILE A 83 -14.59 -11.50 4.00
N TRP A 84 -13.76 -10.62 4.55
CA TRP A 84 -13.95 -10.10 5.90
C TRP A 84 -15.26 -9.32 6.05
N GLU A 85 -15.63 -8.52 5.06
CA GLU A 85 -16.92 -7.83 5.07
C GLU A 85 -18.08 -8.82 5.21
N GLN A 86 -18.01 -9.95 4.52
CA GLN A 86 -19.05 -10.99 4.57
C GLN A 86 -19.07 -11.73 5.91
N ASN A 87 -17.96 -11.73 6.65
CA ASN A 87 -17.80 -12.44 7.91
C ASN A 87 -17.74 -11.50 9.12
N ASN A 88 -18.33 -10.32 9.01
CA ASN A 88 -18.39 -9.33 10.11
C ASN A 88 -17.01 -8.95 10.63
N TRP A 89 -15.99 -8.94 9.76
CA TRP A 89 -14.61 -8.61 10.11
C TRP A 89 -13.98 -9.52 11.16
N MET A 90 -14.42 -10.77 11.17
CA MET A 90 -13.84 -11.81 12.01
C MET A 90 -12.96 -12.73 11.17
N SER A 91 -11.83 -13.15 11.72
CA SER A 91 -10.92 -14.10 11.07
C SER A 91 -11.47 -15.52 11.15
N GLN A 92 -10.82 -16.47 10.45
CA GLN A 92 -11.16 -17.89 10.56
C GLN A 92 -11.01 -18.43 11.99
N ALA A 93 -10.09 -17.85 12.78
CA ALA A 93 -9.90 -18.20 14.17
C ALA A 93 -10.94 -17.54 15.10
N ASN A 94 -11.97 -16.92 14.53
CA ASN A 94 -13.03 -16.20 15.25
C ASN A 94 -12.51 -15.07 16.14
N GLU A 95 -11.46 -14.40 15.66
CA GLU A 95 -10.89 -13.22 16.30
C GLU A 95 -11.09 -12.00 15.41
N PRO A 96 -11.15 -10.77 15.97
CA PRO A 96 -11.22 -9.56 15.14
C PRO A 96 -10.03 -9.47 14.19
N VAL A 97 -10.30 -9.09 12.94
CA VAL A 97 -9.24 -8.91 11.93
C VAL A 97 -8.34 -7.75 12.35
N ALA A 98 -7.02 -7.94 12.24
CA ALA A 98 -6.05 -6.90 12.55
C ALA A 98 -6.11 -5.76 11.53
N ASN A 99 -5.75 -4.55 11.96
CA ASN A 99 -5.65 -3.37 11.10
C ASN A 99 -6.99 -2.89 10.52
N GLN A 100 -8.08 -3.17 11.20
CA GLN A 100 -9.43 -2.83 10.72
C GLN A 100 -9.59 -1.36 10.39
N ASP A 101 -8.99 -0.46 11.17
CA ASP A 101 -9.05 0.97 10.94
C ASP A 101 -8.56 1.37 9.55
N LEU A 102 -7.43 0.82 9.13
CA LEU A 102 -6.87 1.07 7.80
C LEU A 102 -7.68 0.35 6.71
N LEU A 103 -8.06 -0.90 6.99
CA LEU A 103 -8.80 -1.71 6.02
C LEU A 103 -10.17 -1.14 5.71
N PHE A 104 -10.86 -0.57 6.69
CA PHE A 104 -12.15 0.12 6.46
C PHE A 104 -11.98 1.31 5.52
N LYS A 105 -10.93 2.10 5.70
CA LYS A 105 -10.67 3.27 4.85
C LYS A 105 -10.28 2.85 3.43
N ILE A 106 -9.48 1.80 3.31
CA ILE A 106 -9.12 1.26 1.99
C ILE A 106 -10.38 0.73 1.29
N ARG A 107 -11.22 -0.01 1.98
CA ARG A 107 -12.49 -0.49 1.44
C ARG A 107 -13.36 0.65 0.91
N ASP A 108 -13.49 1.73 1.67
CA ASP A 108 -14.29 2.88 1.26
C ASP A 108 -13.75 3.50 -0.03
N ASN A 109 -12.44 3.55 -0.18
CA ASN A 109 -11.81 4.01 -1.42
C ASN A 109 -12.01 3.01 -2.57
N MET A 110 -12.04 1.70 -2.28
CA MET A 110 -12.30 0.69 -3.30
C MET A 110 -13.72 0.79 -3.87
N TYR A 111 -14.68 1.29 -3.11
CA TYR A 111 -16.03 1.56 -3.62
C TYR A 111 -16.07 2.75 -4.57
N LYS A 112 -15.16 3.68 -4.42
CA LYS A 112 -15.10 4.89 -5.26
C LYS A 112 -14.33 4.65 -6.56
N HIS A 113 -13.47 3.63 -6.59
CA HIS A 113 -12.56 3.36 -7.70
C HIS A 113 -12.59 1.88 -8.08
N GLN A 114 -12.09 1.57 -9.27
CA GLN A 114 -11.84 0.18 -9.68
C GLN A 114 -10.38 -0.14 -9.36
N VAL A 115 -10.15 -0.88 -8.28
CA VAL A 115 -8.80 -1.13 -7.76
C VAL A 115 -8.43 -2.60 -7.94
N LYS A 116 -7.26 -2.84 -8.55
CA LYS A 116 -6.62 -4.16 -8.61
C LYS A 116 -5.21 -4.03 -8.07
N ALA A 117 -4.76 -5.05 -7.34
CA ALA A 117 -3.40 -5.12 -6.84
C ALA A 117 -2.62 -6.21 -7.56
N HIS A 118 -1.33 -5.96 -7.75
CA HIS A 118 -0.40 -6.86 -8.43
C HIS A 118 0.84 -7.03 -7.57
N TRP A 119 1.24 -8.28 -7.39
CA TRP A 119 2.47 -8.56 -6.66
C TRP A 119 3.67 -8.37 -7.58
N VAL A 120 4.71 -7.70 -7.08
CA VAL A 120 6.01 -7.58 -7.73
C VAL A 120 7.07 -8.13 -6.78
N LYS A 121 8.03 -8.88 -7.32
CA LYS A 121 9.11 -9.42 -6.53
C LYS A 121 10.06 -8.30 -6.14
N SER A 122 10.35 -8.18 -4.83
CA SER A 122 11.33 -7.21 -4.34
C SER A 122 12.75 -7.59 -4.74
N HIS A 123 13.64 -6.59 -4.77
CA HIS A 123 15.09 -6.78 -5.01
C HIS A 123 15.39 -7.56 -6.29
N THR A 124 14.69 -7.25 -7.39
CA THR A 124 14.94 -7.87 -8.69
C THR A 124 15.79 -6.95 -9.56
N ASN A 125 16.63 -7.55 -10.43
CA ASN A 125 17.42 -6.81 -11.42
C ASN A 125 16.63 -6.49 -12.70
N ARG A 126 15.35 -6.81 -12.75
CA ARG A 126 14.52 -6.53 -13.92
C ARG A 126 14.28 -5.02 -14.05
N LYS A 127 14.43 -4.52 -15.29
CA LYS A 127 14.31 -3.08 -15.57
C LYS A 127 12.97 -2.75 -16.24
N THR A 128 11.88 -3.30 -15.72
CA THR A 128 10.53 -2.91 -16.15
C THR A 128 10.05 -1.74 -15.30
N VAL A 129 9.05 -1.01 -15.80
CA VAL A 129 8.50 0.15 -15.08
C VAL A 129 8.00 -0.27 -13.69
N GLN A 130 7.35 -1.43 -13.58
CA GLN A 130 6.83 -1.93 -12.31
C GLN A 130 7.94 -2.18 -11.29
N TYR A 131 9.06 -2.75 -11.72
CA TYR A 131 10.18 -3.03 -10.82
C TYR A 131 10.93 -1.75 -10.44
N LEU A 132 11.05 -0.80 -11.35
CA LEU A 132 11.66 0.50 -11.05
C LEU A 132 10.81 1.29 -10.07
N GLY A 133 9.48 1.30 -10.25
CA GLY A 133 8.57 1.93 -9.30
C GLY A 133 8.67 1.31 -7.91
N ASN A 134 8.70 -0.02 -7.83
CA ASN A 134 8.88 -0.72 -6.55
C ASN A 134 10.22 -0.37 -5.88
N ALA A 135 11.31 -0.28 -6.65
CA ALA A 135 12.62 0.09 -6.11
C ALA A 135 12.62 1.50 -5.52
N VAL A 136 11.95 2.45 -6.17
CA VAL A 136 11.84 3.83 -5.69
C VAL A 136 11.08 3.86 -4.35
N VAL A 137 9.92 3.23 -4.28
CA VAL A 137 9.13 3.26 -3.04
C VAL A 137 9.81 2.49 -1.91
N ASP A 138 10.51 1.39 -2.22
CA ASP A 138 11.30 0.65 -1.23
C ASP A 138 12.37 1.56 -0.59
N ALA A 139 13.12 2.29 -1.41
CA ALA A 139 14.15 3.20 -0.92
C ALA A 139 13.56 4.29 -0.01
N PHE A 140 12.45 4.92 -0.41
CA PHE A 140 11.82 5.98 0.38
C PHE A 140 11.15 5.44 1.65
N ALA A 141 10.57 4.25 1.62
CA ALA A 141 10.01 3.62 2.81
C ALA A 141 11.11 3.34 3.85
N GLN A 142 12.28 2.85 3.39
CA GLN A 142 13.42 2.64 4.27
C GLN A 142 13.93 3.94 4.87
N MET A 143 13.99 5.03 4.12
CA MET A 143 14.37 6.34 4.63
C MET A 143 13.42 6.80 5.74
N GLY A 144 12.11 6.58 5.58
CA GLY A 144 11.13 6.87 6.62
C GLY A 144 11.36 6.06 7.89
N SER A 145 11.67 4.76 7.75
CA SER A 145 11.87 3.87 8.89
C SER A 145 13.11 4.20 9.72
N ILE A 146 14.07 4.94 9.17
CA ILE A 146 15.26 5.41 9.90
C ILE A 146 15.17 6.90 10.27
N GLY A 147 13.99 7.50 10.13
CA GLY A 147 13.76 8.87 10.58
C GLY A 147 14.34 9.96 9.70
N LYS A 148 14.44 9.72 8.39
CA LYS A 148 14.99 10.69 7.43
C LYS A 148 13.94 11.66 6.87
N PHE A 149 12.72 11.60 7.36
CA PHE A 149 11.67 12.54 7.00
C PHE A 149 11.22 13.35 8.20
#